data_42ff830ee04f0a17eca689afa262e72a
#
_entry.id   42ff830ee04f0a17eca689afa262e72a
#
_cell.length_a   1.000
_cell.length_b   1.000
_cell.length_c   1.000
_cell.angle_alpha   90.00
_cell.angle_beta   90.00
_cell.angle_gamma   90.00
#
_symmetry.space_group_name_H-M   'P 1'
#
loop_
_entity.id
_entity.type
_entity.pdbx_description
1 polymer ?
#
loop_
_entity_poly.entity_id
_entity_poly.type
_entity_poly.pdbx_seq_one_letter_code
_entity_poly.pdbx_strand_id
1 'polypeptide(L)'
;MASEPHLRSHGADRVRQEWNTIGENELGIDRDVAEEIVDALNDELSGLYILFNQVRKHYWLLEGAEREDLGGFLEAAADRLAETTDALAVRVHALGGVPVCGPMGIRQHAPLHIEAPHHYDVRSSLERDLDGYATLAALFRDHVEHVERVGDTATGELLRERLVVLEEDAHVLERYLAEDTLVRREALD
;
A
#
# COMPACT_ATOMS: atom_id res chain seq x y z
N MET A 1 -13.25 3.32 -31.29
CA MET A 1 -14.47 3.44 -30.45
C MET A 1 -14.14 2.84 -29.11
N ALA A 2 -14.11 3.64 -28.04
CA ALA A 2 -13.99 3.09 -26.71
C ALA A 2 -15.30 2.31 -26.42
N SER A 3 -15.18 1.02 -26.08
CA SER A 3 -16.34 0.25 -25.61
C SER A 3 -16.87 0.89 -24.34
N GLU A 4 -18.20 1.00 -24.23
CA GLU A 4 -18.80 1.40 -22.98
C GLU A 4 -18.32 0.47 -21.84
N PRO A 5 -17.92 1.04 -20.69
CA PRO A 5 -17.49 0.21 -19.58
C PRO A 5 -18.64 -0.72 -19.16
N HIS A 6 -18.35 -2.01 -19.05
CA HIS A 6 -19.31 -3.02 -18.60
C HIS A 6 -19.62 -2.88 -17.08
N LEU A 7 -20.01 -1.67 -16.67
CA LEU A 7 -20.49 -1.43 -15.31
C LEU A 7 -21.95 -1.90 -15.23
N ARG A 8 -22.16 -3.08 -14.69
CA ARG A 8 -23.51 -3.49 -14.29
C ARG A 8 -23.86 -2.72 -13.01
N SER A 9 -24.81 -1.79 -13.10
CA SER A 9 -25.43 -1.22 -11.90
C SER A 9 -26.26 -2.31 -11.22
N HIS A 10 -25.95 -2.64 -9.97
CA HIS A 10 -26.85 -3.41 -9.14
C HIS A 10 -28.02 -2.53 -8.70
N GLY A 11 -29.24 -3.11 -8.59
CA GLY A 11 -30.36 -2.37 -8.03
C GLY A 11 -30.07 -1.90 -6.60
N ALA A 12 -30.54 -0.73 -6.24
CA ALA A 12 -30.33 -0.16 -4.91
C ALA A 12 -30.80 -1.07 -3.75
N ASP A 13 -31.77 -1.95 -4.02
CA ASP A 13 -32.29 -2.97 -3.12
C ASP A 13 -31.28 -4.07 -2.74
N ARG A 14 -30.14 -4.14 -3.44
CA ARG A 14 -29.04 -5.10 -3.18
C ARG A 14 -27.84 -4.50 -2.49
N VAL A 15 -27.79 -3.19 -2.32
CA VAL A 15 -26.74 -2.50 -1.57
C VAL A 15 -27.04 -2.64 -0.08
N ARG A 16 -26.18 -3.34 0.66
CA ARG A 16 -26.31 -3.47 2.12
C ARG A 16 -25.73 -2.29 2.86
N GLN A 17 -24.65 -1.74 2.33
CA GLN A 17 -23.98 -0.57 2.84
C GLN A 17 -23.37 0.20 1.68
N GLU A 18 -23.58 1.50 1.67
CA GLU A 18 -22.96 2.37 0.68
C GLU A 18 -21.51 2.63 1.02
N TRP A 19 -20.67 2.80 0.01
CA TRP A 19 -19.28 3.21 0.19
C TRP A 19 -19.21 4.58 0.87
N ASN A 20 -18.17 4.83 1.66
CA ASN A 20 -18.00 6.03 2.50
C ASN A 20 -19.13 6.20 3.55
N THR A 21 -19.65 5.12 4.06
CA THR A 21 -20.57 5.12 5.20
C THR A 21 -20.03 4.21 6.31
N ILE A 22 -20.39 4.54 7.55
CA ILE A 22 -20.07 3.72 8.72
C ILE A 22 -21.33 3.07 9.25
N GLY A 23 -21.28 1.73 9.33
CA GLY A 23 -22.29 0.90 9.99
C GLY A 23 -22.07 0.81 11.50
N GLU A 24 -22.85 -0.04 12.13
CA GLU A 24 -22.60 -0.43 13.55
C GLU A 24 -21.37 -1.34 13.64
N ASN A 25 -20.64 -1.25 14.76
CA ASN A 25 -19.53 -2.14 15.04
C ASN A 25 -19.72 -2.77 16.44
N GLU A 26 -19.36 -4.05 16.56
CA GLU A 26 -19.45 -4.79 17.82
C GLU A 26 -18.25 -4.52 18.76
N LEU A 27 -17.32 -3.66 18.35
CA LEU A 27 -16.09 -3.36 19.09
C LEU A 27 -16.32 -2.29 20.16
N GLY A 28 -17.50 -1.65 20.16
CA GLY A 28 -17.83 -0.58 21.10
C GLY A 28 -17.08 0.73 20.85
N ILE A 29 -16.60 0.93 19.62
CA ILE A 29 -15.96 2.18 19.20
C ILE A 29 -17.05 3.13 18.71
N ASP A 30 -17.05 4.35 19.23
CA ASP A 30 -18.00 5.39 18.85
C ASP A 30 -17.95 5.62 17.32
N ARG A 31 -19.12 5.85 16.73
CA ARG A 31 -19.28 5.97 15.28
C ARG A 31 -18.37 7.05 14.67
N ASP A 32 -18.30 8.22 15.28
CA ASP A 32 -17.49 9.34 14.78
C ASP A 32 -16.01 9.00 14.81
N VAL A 33 -15.58 8.31 15.87
CA VAL A 33 -14.19 7.80 15.99
C VAL A 33 -13.91 6.71 14.96
N ALA A 34 -14.86 5.78 14.74
CA ALA A 34 -14.73 4.74 13.74
C ALA A 34 -14.61 5.32 12.32
N GLU A 35 -15.37 6.40 12.02
CA GLU A 35 -15.31 7.10 10.74
C GLU A 35 -13.92 7.68 10.46
N GLU A 36 -13.34 8.40 11.42
CA GLU A 36 -11.99 8.95 11.30
C GLU A 36 -10.92 7.86 11.09
N ILE A 37 -11.02 6.74 11.81
CA ILE A 37 -10.08 5.63 11.67
C ILE A 37 -10.25 4.93 10.32
N VAL A 38 -11.47 4.70 9.87
CA VAL A 38 -11.77 4.05 8.58
C VAL A 38 -11.27 4.91 7.41
N ASP A 39 -11.40 6.22 7.48
CA ASP A 39 -10.86 7.12 6.46
C ASP A 39 -9.34 7.01 6.38
N ALA A 40 -8.65 7.06 7.51
CA ALA A 40 -7.21 6.87 7.59
C ALA A 40 -6.76 5.52 7.01
N LEU A 41 -7.42 4.42 7.41
CA LEU A 41 -7.11 3.09 6.88
C LEU A 41 -7.39 2.94 5.38
N ASN A 42 -8.39 3.62 4.84
CA ASN A 42 -8.68 3.62 3.40
C ASN A 42 -7.63 4.39 2.59
N ASP A 43 -7.04 5.44 3.15
CA ASP A 43 -5.89 6.13 2.55
C ASP A 43 -4.68 5.20 2.48
N GLU A 44 -4.38 4.48 3.57
CA GLU A 44 -3.32 3.47 3.61
C GLU A 44 -3.57 2.32 2.63
N LEU A 45 -4.79 1.77 2.59
CA LEU A 45 -5.20 0.74 1.63
C LEU A 45 -4.97 1.19 0.19
N SER A 46 -5.33 2.43 -0.12
CA SER A 46 -5.15 2.97 -1.47
C SER A 46 -3.68 3.08 -1.85
N GLY A 47 -2.83 3.51 -0.93
CA GLY A 47 -1.38 3.56 -1.12
C GLY A 47 -0.76 2.18 -1.28
N LEU A 48 -1.17 1.22 -0.44
CA LEU A 48 -0.71 -0.17 -0.51
C LEU A 48 -1.07 -0.82 -1.85
N TYR A 49 -2.29 -0.64 -2.37
CA TYR A 49 -2.67 -1.14 -3.70
C TYR A 49 -1.81 -0.56 -4.82
N ILE A 50 -1.47 0.73 -4.74
CA ILE A 50 -0.62 1.38 -5.75
C ILE A 50 0.79 0.81 -5.68
N LEU A 51 1.39 0.76 -4.48
CA LEU A 51 2.74 0.25 -4.30
C LEU A 51 2.85 -1.24 -4.66
N PHE A 52 1.87 -2.06 -4.25
CA PHE A 52 1.78 -3.46 -4.64
C PHE A 52 1.82 -3.65 -6.16
N ASN A 53 0.97 -2.90 -6.89
CA ASN A 53 0.93 -3.00 -8.35
C ASN A 53 2.25 -2.53 -8.99
N GLN A 54 2.90 -1.50 -8.44
CA GLN A 54 4.17 -0.97 -8.91
C GLN A 54 5.29 -1.99 -8.71
N VAL A 55 5.47 -2.53 -7.50
CA VAL A 55 6.48 -3.55 -7.17
C VAL A 55 6.28 -4.81 -8.02
N ARG A 56 5.03 -5.26 -8.20
CA ARG A 56 4.70 -6.39 -9.10
C ARG A 56 5.09 -6.11 -10.54
N LYS A 57 4.84 -4.92 -11.05
CA LYS A 57 5.25 -4.51 -12.40
C LYS A 57 6.78 -4.54 -12.52
N HIS A 58 7.51 -4.02 -11.55
CA HIS A 58 8.97 -4.03 -11.55
C HIS A 58 9.53 -5.46 -11.49
N TYR A 59 8.95 -6.33 -10.68
CA TYR A 59 9.28 -7.75 -10.65
C TYR A 59 9.12 -8.43 -12.03
N TRP A 60 8.00 -8.19 -12.71
CA TRP A 60 7.75 -8.81 -14.03
C TRP A 60 8.70 -8.32 -15.11
N LEU A 61 9.11 -7.05 -15.06
CA LEU A 61 9.94 -6.40 -16.06
C LEU A 61 11.43 -6.46 -15.75
N LEU A 62 11.81 -7.01 -14.59
CA LEU A 62 13.20 -7.11 -14.17
C LEU A 62 13.98 -8.04 -15.10
N GLU A 63 15.07 -7.52 -15.65
CA GLU A 63 16.00 -8.21 -16.55
C GLU A 63 17.44 -7.98 -16.06
N GLY A 64 18.39 -8.78 -16.57
CA GLY A 64 19.81 -8.59 -16.30
C GLY A 64 20.36 -9.46 -15.17
N ALA A 65 21.53 -9.08 -14.70
CA ALA A 65 22.29 -9.88 -13.73
C ALA A 65 21.64 -9.92 -12.34
N GLU A 66 20.88 -8.89 -12.01
CA GLU A 66 20.19 -8.73 -10.73
C GLU A 66 18.88 -9.55 -10.64
N ARG A 67 18.47 -10.20 -11.74
CA ARG A 67 17.18 -10.91 -11.86
C ARG A 67 16.95 -11.95 -10.75
N GLU A 68 17.96 -12.71 -10.38
CA GLU A 68 17.82 -13.81 -9.41
C GLU A 68 17.64 -13.27 -7.99
N ASP A 69 18.54 -12.40 -7.52
CA ASP A 69 18.51 -11.92 -6.14
C ASP A 69 17.42 -10.88 -5.92
N LEU A 70 17.38 -9.86 -6.76
CA LEU A 70 16.41 -8.78 -6.66
C LEU A 70 14.98 -9.24 -6.98
N GLY A 71 14.82 -10.18 -7.93
CA GLY A 71 13.53 -10.74 -8.29
C GLY A 71 12.88 -11.47 -7.11
N GLY A 72 13.64 -12.28 -6.37
CA GLY A 72 13.15 -12.94 -5.17
C GLY A 72 12.71 -11.95 -4.08
N PHE A 73 13.46 -10.86 -3.91
CA PHE A 73 13.08 -9.81 -2.97
C PHE A 73 11.77 -9.11 -3.40
N LEU A 74 11.66 -8.65 -4.66
CA LEU A 74 10.48 -7.94 -5.15
C LEU A 74 9.20 -8.81 -5.10
N GLU A 75 9.31 -10.11 -5.40
CA GLU A 75 8.20 -11.05 -5.27
C GLU A 75 7.72 -11.15 -3.82
N ALA A 76 8.65 -11.39 -2.88
CA ALA A 76 8.34 -11.47 -1.46
C ALA A 76 7.83 -10.15 -0.89
N ALA A 77 8.35 -9.01 -1.35
CA ALA A 77 7.87 -7.69 -0.96
C ALA A 77 6.41 -7.45 -1.42
N ALA A 78 6.07 -7.85 -2.64
CA ALA A 78 4.70 -7.78 -3.12
C ALA A 78 3.75 -8.66 -2.27
N ASP A 79 4.17 -9.85 -1.87
CA ASP A 79 3.37 -10.73 -1.01
C ASP A 79 3.13 -10.08 0.37
N ARG A 80 4.15 -9.46 0.99
CA ARG A 80 4.01 -8.72 2.26
C ARG A 80 3.08 -7.50 2.14
N LEU A 81 3.12 -6.78 1.01
CA LEU A 81 2.17 -5.69 0.73
C LEU A 81 0.74 -6.21 0.62
N ALA A 82 0.51 -7.36 -0.03
CA ALA A 82 -0.80 -7.99 -0.11
C ALA A 82 -1.32 -8.42 1.26
N GLU A 83 -0.49 -9.06 2.10
CA GLU A 83 -0.85 -9.43 3.48
C GLU A 83 -1.20 -8.20 4.33
N THR A 84 -0.45 -7.11 4.18
CA THR A 84 -0.74 -5.84 4.86
C THR A 84 -2.08 -5.27 4.41
N THR A 85 -2.34 -5.26 3.11
CA THR A 85 -3.61 -4.82 2.52
C THR A 85 -4.80 -5.60 3.09
N ASP A 86 -4.71 -6.93 3.13
CA ASP A 86 -5.77 -7.79 3.66
C ASP A 86 -6.03 -7.51 5.16
N ALA A 87 -4.99 -7.34 5.95
CA ALA A 87 -5.11 -7.06 7.37
C ALA A 87 -5.83 -5.72 7.63
N LEU A 88 -5.49 -4.66 6.89
CA LEU A 88 -6.14 -3.37 7.01
C LEU A 88 -7.60 -3.43 6.51
N ALA A 89 -7.87 -4.12 5.41
CA ALA A 89 -9.22 -4.26 4.87
C ALA A 89 -10.16 -4.97 5.87
N VAL A 90 -9.68 -6.02 6.53
CA VAL A 90 -10.43 -6.71 7.60
C VAL A 90 -10.68 -5.77 8.77
N ARG A 91 -9.69 -4.94 9.16
CA ARG A 91 -9.85 -3.96 10.24
C ARG A 91 -10.89 -2.89 9.90
N VAL A 92 -10.87 -2.33 8.68
CA VAL A 92 -11.89 -1.39 8.18
C VAL A 92 -13.29 -1.99 8.33
N HIS A 93 -13.47 -3.24 7.90
CA HIS A 93 -14.76 -3.91 8.03
C HIS A 93 -15.18 -4.13 9.48
N ALA A 94 -14.26 -4.51 10.35
CA ALA A 94 -14.54 -4.69 11.77
C ALA A 94 -14.98 -3.39 12.47
N LEU A 95 -14.51 -2.24 11.99
CA LEU A 95 -14.91 -0.90 12.45
C LEU A 95 -16.25 -0.42 11.85
N GLY A 96 -16.92 -1.24 11.04
CA GLY A 96 -18.17 -0.91 10.38
C GLY A 96 -17.99 -0.15 9.06
N GLY A 97 -16.77 -0.04 8.54
CA GLY A 97 -16.48 0.61 7.26
C GLY A 97 -16.56 -0.33 6.06
N VAL A 98 -16.47 0.25 4.88
CA VAL A 98 -16.34 -0.45 3.61
C VAL A 98 -14.91 -0.23 3.07
N PRO A 99 -14.06 -1.28 2.99
CA PRO A 99 -12.69 -1.13 2.54
C PRO A 99 -12.61 -0.74 1.05
N VAL A 100 -11.74 0.19 0.74
CA VAL A 100 -11.41 0.56 -0.63
C VAL A 100 -10.76 -0.62 -1.34
N CYS A 101 -11.24 -0.97 -2.54
CA CYS A 101 -10.61 -2.00 -3.36
C CYS A 101 -10.72 -1.77 -4.87
N GLY A 102 -11.47 -0.80 -5.32
CA GLY A 102 -11.68 -0.52 -6.74
C GLY A 102 -10.84 0.66 -7.26
N PRO A 103 -10.52 0.71 -8.56
CA PRO A 103 -9.67 1.77 -9.13
C PRO A 103 -10.16 3.20 -8.86
N MET A 104 -11.47 3.40 -8.76
CA MET A 104 -12.02 4.72 -8.45
C MET A 104 -11.76 5.14 -7.00
N GLY A 105 -12.01 4.25 -6.05
CA GLY A 105 -11.75 4.49 -4.65
C GLY A 105 -10.26 4.66 -4.37
N ILE A 106 -9.43 3.76 -4.91
CA ILE A 106 -7.97 3.86 -4.81
C ILE A 106 -7.48 5.23 -5.29
N ARG A 107 -7.94 5.70 -6.45
CA ARG A 107 -7.55 7.00 -6.97
C ARG A 107 -8.01 8.19 -6.11
N GLN A 108 -9.15 8.05 -5.44
CA GLN A 108 -9.72 9.11 -4.61
C GLN A 108 -8.96 9.30 -3.29
N HIS A 109 -8.46 8.20 -2.73
CA HIS A 109 -7.75 8.15 -1.44
C HIS A 109 -6.22 8.05 -1.58
N ALA A 110 -5.69 8.00 -2.82
CA ALA A 110 -4.30 7.67 -3.07
C ALA A 110 -3.30 8.69 -2.50
N PRO A 111 -2.46 8.32 -1.54
CA PRO A 111 -1.36 9.16 -1.05
C PRO A 111 -0.14 9.11 -1.99
N LEU A 112 -0.11 8.16 -2.93
CA LEU A 112 0.98 7.94 -3.86
C LEU A 112 0.62 8.34 -5.28
N HIS A 113 1.62 8.77 -6.06
CA HIS A 113 1.47 8.94 -7.50
C HIS A 113 1.49 7.59 -8.21
N ILE A 114 0.50 7.35 -9.08
CA ILE A 114 0.46 6.16 -9.91
C ILE A 114 1.53 6.31 -11.00
N GLU A 115 2.45 5.36 -11.05
CA GLU A 115 3.47 5.31 -12.07
C GLU A 115 2.87 5.02 -13.45
N ALA A 116 3.37 5.69 -14.50
CA ALA A 116 2.98 5.37 -15.87
C ALA A 116 3.41 3.93 -16.24
N PRO A 117 2.65 3.24 -17.11
CA PRO A 117 2.92 1.83 -17.44
C PRO A 117 4.06 1.69 -18.46
N HIS A 118 5.20 2.36 -18.21
CA HIS A 118 6.41 2.22 -18.99
C HIS A 118 7.36 1.21 -18.37
N HIS A 119 8.24 0.64 -19.19
CA HIS A 119 9.38 -0.13 -18.73
C HIS A 119 10.53 0.86 -18.44
N TYR A 120 10.92 0.94 -17.19
CA TYR A 120 12.03 1.79 -16.73
C TYR A 120 13.25 0.92 -16.45
N ASP A 121 14.42 1.53 -16.38
CA ASP A 121 15.63 0.83 -15.91
C ASP A 121 15.49 0.40 -14.45
N VAL A 122 16.32 -0.56 -14.04
CA VAL A 122 16.23 -1.18 -12.71
C VAL A 122 16.40 -0.15 -11.60
N ARG A 123 17.42 0.73 -11.71
CA ARG A 123 17.69 1.75 -10.69
C ARG A 123 16.51 2.70 -10.52
N SER A 124 16.00 3.26 -11.61
CA SER A 124 14.82 4.16 -11.58
C SER A 124 13.59 3.47 -11.01
N SER A 125 13.42 2.17 -11.28
CA SER A 125 12.32 1.38 -10.71
C SER A 125 12.44 1.25 -9.20
N LEU A 126 13.63 0.88 -8.69
CA LEU A 126 13.87 0.74 -7.25
C LEU A 126 13.80 2.07 -6.49
N GLU A 127 14.27 3.17 -7.09
CA GLU A 127 14.16 4.51 -6.50
C GLU A 127 12.69 4.88 -6.29
N ARG A 128 11.82 4.58 -7.26
CA ARG A 128 10.37 4.82 -7.13
C ARG A 128 9.69 3.91 -6.10
N ASP A 129 10.13 2.65 -6.02
CA ASP A 129 9.63 1.74 -4.99
C ASP A 129 10.02 2.25 -3.60
N LEU A 130 11.27 2.67 -3.41
CA LEU A 130 11.75 3.26 -2.17
C LEU A 130 10.96 4.52 -1.78
N ASP A 131 10.70 5.42 -2.72
CA ASP A 131 9.87 6.62 -2.52
C ASP A 131 8.44 6.23 -2.08
N GLY A 132 7.88 5.18 -2.68
CA GLY A 132 6.56 4.66 -2.31
C GLY A 132 6.54 4.11 -0.89
N TYR A 133 7.50 3.27 -0.52
CA TYR A 133 7.64 2.75 0.84
C TYR A 133 7.86 3.87 1.88
N ALA A 134 8.72 4.84 1.58
CA ALA A 134 8.99 5.97 2.49
C ALA A 134 7.73 6.82 2.71
N THR A 135 6.95 7.07 1.66
CA THR A 135 5.70 7.81 1.76
C THR A 135 4.67 7.07 2.61
N LEU A 136 4.50 5.75 2.39
CA LEU A 136 3.60 4.95 3.21
C LEU A 136 4.07 4.86 4.66
N ALA A 137 5.36 4.66 4.91
CA ALA A 137 5.89 4.61 6.26
C ALA A 137 5.64 5.93 7.03
N ALA A 138 5.75 7.08 6.36
CA ALA A 138 5.40 8.37 6.96
C ALA A 138 3.90 8.43 7.29
N LEU A 139 3.03 8.05 6.36
CA LEU A 139 1.57 8.03 6.56
C LEU A 139 1.17 7.11 7.71
N PHE A 140 1.74 5.89 7.78
CA PHE A 140 1.48 4.95 8.87
C PHE A 140 1.89 5.52 10.23
N ARG A 141 3.03 6.24 10.34
CA ARG A 141 3.43 6.90 11.60
C ARG A 141 2.41 7.94 12.05
N ASP A 142 1.96 8.79 11.12
CA ASP A 142 0.96 9.82 11.41
C ASP A 142 -0.37 9.19 11.86
N HIS A 143 -0.78 8.09 11.23
CA HIS A 143 -2.01 7.39 11.57
C HIS A 143 -1.90 6.60 12.88
N VAL A 144 -0.73 6.03 13.21
CA VAL A 144 -0.49 5.44 14.54
C VAL A 144 -0.73 6.47 15.63
N GLU A 145 -0.15 7.66 15.50
CA GLU A 145 -0.37 8.74 16.48
C GLU A 145 -1.84 9.18 16.56
N HIS A 146 -2.52 9.21 15.42
CA HIS A 146 -3.92 9.57 15.34
C HIS A 146 -4.82 8.55 16.06
N VAL A 147 -4.73 7.27 15.70
CA VAL A 147 -5.60 6.21 16.26
C VAL A 147 -5.37 6.01 17.75
N GLU A 148 -4.15 6.23 18.24
CA GLU A 148 -3.86 6.20 19.68
C GLU A 148 -4.49 7.36 20.43
N ARG A 149 -4.49 8.54 19.84
CA ARG A 149 -5.10 9.73 20.43
C ARG A 149 -6.60 9.57 20.60
N VAL A 150 -7.27 8.86 19.68
CA VAL A 150 -8.71 8.57 19.76
C VAL A 150 -9.01 7.29 20.53
N GLY A 151 -7.99 6.56 21.01
CA GLY A 151 -8.12 5.45 21.95
C GLY A 151 -8.26 4.06 21.30
N ASP A 152 -8.09 3.90 20.00
CA ASP A 152 -8.11 2.58 19.35
C ASP A 152 -6.71 1.94 19.35
N THR A 153 -6.34 1.40 20.50
CA THR A 153 -5.05 0.72 20.70
C THR A 153 -4.86 -0.47 19.75
N ALA A 154 -5.92 -1.19 19.41
CA ALA A 154 -5.82 -2.38 18.56
C ALA A 154 -5.46 -2.02 17.09
N THR A 155 -6.04 -0.94 16.56
CA THR A 155 -5.62 -0.42 15.26
C THR A 155 -4.19 0.13 15.32
N GLY A 156 -3.84 0.83 16.41
CA GLY A 156 -2.49 1.33 16.61
C GLY A 156 -1.43 0.22 16.60
N GLU A 157 -1.70 -0.91 17.27
CA GLU A 157 -0.80 -2.06 17.26
C GLU A 157 -0.68 -2.68 15.86
N LEU A 158 -1.81 -2.90 15.19
CA LEU A 158 -1.81 -3.39 13.80
C LEU A 158 -0.95 -2.51 12.89
N LEU A 159 -1.13 -1.19 12.95
CA LEU A 159 -0.38 -0.26 12.12
C LEU A 159 1.13 -0.29 12.43
N ARG A 160 1.53 -0.40 13.71
CA ARG A 160 2.94 -0.54 14.09
C ARG A 160 3.57 -1.81 13.53
N GLU A 161 2.89 -2.94 13.64
CA GLU A 161 3.38 -4.20 13.08
C GLU A 161 3.62 -4.08 11.56
N ARG A 162 2.70 -3.44 10.84
CA ARG A 162 2.81 -3.26 9.38
C ARG A 162 3.85 -2.21 9.01
N LEU A 163 3.99 -1.15 9.81
CA LEU A 163 5.04 -0.15 9.62
C LEU A 163 6.44 -0.75 9.67
N VAL A 164 6.71 -1.67 10.62
CA VAL A 164 8.01 -2.37 10.69
C VAL A 164 8.31 -3.09 9.37
N VAL A 165 7.34 -3.79 8.79
CA VAL A 165 7.49 -4.50 7.51
C VAL A 165 7.82 -3.53 6.37
N LEU A 166 7.11 -2.40 6.31
CA LEU A 166 7.38 -1.38 5.28
C LEU A 166 8.79 -0.77 5.41
N GLU A 167 9.24 -0.51 6.63
CA GLU A 167 10.57 0.04 6.89
C GLU A 167 11.68 -0.97 6.59
N GLU A 168 11.47 -2.26 6.88
CA GLU A 168 12.41 -3.33 6.53
C GLU A 168 12.59 -3.44 5.02
N ASP A 169 11.51 -3.42 4.25
CA ASP A 169 11.55 -3.47 2.78
C ASP A 169 12.21 -2.21 2.19
N ALA A 170 11.88 -1.03 2.71
CA ALA A 170 12.54 0.22 2.33
C ALA A 170 14.05 0.18 2.57
N HIS A 171 14.47 -0.35 3.72
CA HIS A 171 15.89 -0.48 4.05
C HIS A 171 16.63 -1.45 3.10
N VAL A 172 15.99 -2.54 2.69
CA VAL A 172 16.57 -3.46 1.69
C VAL A 172 16.75 -2.75 0.35
N LEU A 173 15.76 -1.97 -0.11
CA LEU A 173 15.85 -1.18 -1.35
C LEU A 173 16.96 -0.13 -1.26
N GLU A 174 17.07 0.59 -0.15
CA GLU A 174 18.15 1.55 0.10
C GLU A 174 19.53 0.92 -0.07
N ARG A 175 19.71 -0.31 0.43
CA ARG A 175 20.98 -1.05 0.31
C ARG A 175 21.27 -1.48 -1.13
N TYR A 176 20.27 -1.87 -1.92
CA TYR A 176 20.45 -2.13 -3.35
C TYR A 176 20.84 -0.88 -4.14
N LEU A 177 20.34 0.28 -3.71
CA LEU A 177 20.63 1.56 -4.34
C LEU A 177 21.95 2.20 -3.89
N ALA A 178 22.58 1.67 -2.81
CA ALA A 178 23.86 2.18 -2.31
C ALA A 178 24.93 2.15 -3.40
N GLU A 179 25.75 3.22 -3.44
CA GLU A 179 26.82 3.35 -4.45
C GLU A 179 28.13 2.63 -4.06
N ASP A 180 28.19 2.04 -2.85
CA ASP A 180 29.36 1.32 -2.40
C ASP A 180 29.54 -0.01 -3.14
N THR A 181 30.74 -0.28 -3.62
CA THR A 181 31.08 -1.49 -4.38
C THR A 181 32.46 -2.00 -4.02
N LEU A 182 32.61 -3.33 -3.97
CA LEU A 182 33.90 -3.98 -3.82
C LEU A 182 34.78 -3.89 -5.08
N VAL A 183 34.20 -3.53 -6.22
CA VAL A 183 34.93 -3.33 -7.48
C VAL A 183 35.55 -1.95 -7.48
N ARG A 184 36.88 -1.88 -7.67
CA ARG A 184 37.57 -0.59 -7.80
C ARG A 184 37.11 0.11 -9.06
N ARG A 185 36.78 1.41 -8.98
CA ARG A 185 36.36 2.22 -10.16
C ARG A 185 37.37 2.14 -11.31
N GLU A 186 38.65 2.07 -11.00
CA GLU A 186 39.75 1.94 -11.97
C GLU A 186 39.75 0.61 -12.77
N ALA A 187 38.92 -0.36 -12.35
CA ALA A 187 38.78 -1.65 -13.05
C ALA A 187 37.57 -1.65 -14.02
N LEU A 188 36.83 -0.54 -14.11
CA LEU A 188 35.66 -0.38 -14.97
C LEU A 188 35.95 0.50 -16.20
N ASP A 189 37.15 1.13 -16.28
CA ASP A 189 37.68 1.88 -17.42
C ASP A 189 38.62 0.99 -18.25
#